data_a91b278910879b38618015532b36491a
#
_entry.id   a91b278910879b38618015532b36491a
#
_cell.length_a   1.000
_cell.length_b   1.000
_cell.length_c   1.000
_cell.angle_alpha   90.00
_cell.angle_beta   90.00
_cell.angle_gamma   90.00
#
_symmetry.space_group_name_H-M   'P 1'
#
loop_
_entity.id
_entity.type
_entity.pdbx_description
1 polymer ?
#
loop_
_entity_poly.entity_id
_entity_poly.type
_entity_poly.pdbx_seq_one_letter_code
_entity_poly.pdbx_strand_id
1 'polypeptide(L)'
;MSEDWEPAAFKTRTDTVLAGFLDEEATALLAVDETLDPLAEALRSTARHGKRLRAAFCYWGWRAAGQPDSDALMRAAAAMELVHAAAVVHDDLIDDSPLRHGRPTAHHAFAALPHPRTTAHDAFAAPPHPRRRPRAAARALALLLGDHLMALAGRLYAESGLPAAYLSRGRPLWAALARELIAGEALEILHTGGLPDTGTSLKVIRYKTAKYTVEQPLLLGALLAGAPTALREGLSRYGLPLGEAFQLRDDLLGLYGDPARTGKAPLDDLRTGRPTVLLAETWRAADPAQRELLRRTLAGHGPHDEPHGPGEDALREVRALMAELGAPARVERMIAGRVEEAVRTLDELDLPGTAHRALTDLAHRAAVRHH
;
A
#
# COMPACT_ATOMS: atom_id res chain seq x y z
N MET A 1 12.24 -11.71 25.51
CA MET A 1 12.54 -11.74 24.05
C MET A 1 13.96 -11.25 23.87
N SER A 2 14.74 -11.85 22.95
CA SER A 2 16.07 -11.37 22.62
C SER A 2 15.99 -9.89 22.21
N GLU A 3 16.99 -9.09 22.62
CA GLU A 3 17.08 -7.68 22.21
C GLU A 3 17.32 -7.54 20.70
N ASP A 4 17.51 -8.63 19.99
CA ASP A 4 17.83 -8.67 18.58
C ASP A 4 16.57 -8.60 17.70
N TRP A 5 16.71 -7.88 16.58
CA TRP A 5 15.69 -7.77 15.56
C TRP A 5 15.51 -9.08 14.80
N GLU A 6 14.36 -9.73 15.01
CA GLU A 6 13.97 -10.97 14.35
C GLU A 6 12.70 -10.74 13.50
N PRO A 7 12.83 -10.42 12.21
CA PRO A 7 11.71 -10.06 11.34
C PRO A 7 10.58 -11.10 11.29
N ALA A 8 10.92 -12.40 11.31
CA ALA A 8 9.94 -13.47 11.27
C ALA A 8 9.11 -13.54 12.57
N ALA A 9 9.77 -13.42 13.72
CA ALA A 9 9.09 -13.39 15.02
C ALA A 9 8.21 -12.16 15.17
N PHE A 10 8.69 -10.98 14.74
CA PHE A 10 7.91 -9.74 14.73
C PHE A 10 6.66 -9.88 13.85
N LYS A 11 6.83 -10.41 12.63
CA LYS A 11 5.71 -10.67 11.72
C LYS A 11 4.67 -11.59 12.37
N THR A 12 5.09 -12.71 12.94
CA THR A 12 4.18 -13.67 13.59
C THR A 12 3.40 -13.00 14.72
N ARG A 13 4.06 -12.19 15.56
CA ARG A 13 3.40 -11.45 16.65
C ARG A 13 2.37 -10.45 16.13
N THR A 14 2.71 -9.71 15.07
CA THR A 14 1.78 -8.77 14.41
C THR A 14 0.59 -9.51 13.78
N ASP A 15 0.85 -10.64 13.11
CA ASP A 15 -0.20 -11.49 12.51
C ASP A 15 -1.17 -12.01 13.58
N THR A 16 -0.67 -12.43 14.74
CA THR A 16 -1.50 -12.90 15.86
C THR A 16 -2.42 -11.79 16.37
N VAL A 17 -1.90 -10.57 16.55
CA VAL A 17 -2.71 -9.41 16.97
C VAL A 17 -3.81 -9.12 15.95
N LEU A 18 -3.46 -9.06 14.66
CA LEU A 18 -4.42 -8.77 13.59
C LEU A 18 -5.49 -9.86 13.47
N ALA A 19 -5.07 -11.14 13.48
CA ALA A 19 -6.01 -12.26 13.35
C ALA A 19 -7.03 -12.27 14.50
N GLY A 20 -6.57 -12.13 15.74
CA GLY A 20 -7.47 -12.11 16.90
C GLY A 20 -8.47 -10.94 16.82
N PHE A 21 -7.98 -9.73 16.51
CA PHE A 21 -8.83 -8.55 16.39
C PHE A 21 -9.86 -8.67 15.25
N LEU A 22 -9.46 -9.17 14.08
CA LEU A 22 -10.36 -9.33 12.94
C LEU A 22 -11.33 -10.50 13.10
N ASP A 23 -10.98 -11.55 13.85
CA ASP A 23 -11.90 -12.63 14.20
C ASP A 23 -13.00 -12.16 15.15
N GLU A 24 -12.69 -11.29 16.12
CA GLU A 24 -13.67 -10.64 16.98
C GLU A 24 -14.66 -9.81 16.14
N GLU A 25 -14.15 -8.98 15.22
CA GLU A 25 -14.98 -8.15 14.35
C GLU A 25 -15.84 -8.96 13.37
N ALA A 26 -15.29 -10.00 12.79
CA ALA A 26 -16.04 -10.91 11.91
C ALA A 26 -17.16 -11.61 12.68
N THR A 27 -16.92 -12.00 13.92
CA THR A 27 -17.94 -12.58 14.80
C THR A 27 -19.06 -11.57 15.12
N ALA A 28 -18.68 -10.30 15.36
CA ALA A 28 -19.66 -9.24 15.58
C ALA A 28 -20.52 -8.95 14.34
N LEU A 29 -19.95 -9.01 13.12
CA LEU A 29 -20.71 -8.91 11.89
C LEU A 29 -21.72 -10.05 11.73
N LEU A 30 -21.29 -11.28 11.97
CA LEU A 30 -22.17 -12.47 11.87
C LEU A 30 -23.29 -12.46 12.93
N ALA A 31 -23.07 -11.82 14.08
CA ALA A 31 -24.11 -11.62 15.09
C ALA A 31 -25.20 -10.61 14.64
N VAL A 32 -24.90 -9.74 13.67
CA VAL A 32 -25.90 -8.86 13.05
C VAL A 32 -26.79 -9.66 12.11
N ASP A 33 -26.17 -10.43 11.18
CA ASP A 33 -26.89 -11.30 10.23
C ASP A 33 -25.92 -12.30 9.60
N GLU A 34 -26.30 -13.57 9.49
CA GLU A 34 -25.49 -14.63 8.89
C GLU A 34 -25.18 -14.38 7.40
N THR A 35 -26.01 -13.62 6.70
CA THR A 35 -25.78 -13.25 5.29
C THR A 35 -24.54 -12.35 5.10
N LEU A 36 -23.96 -11.80 6.17
CA LEU A 36 -22.72 -11.04 6.17
C LEU A 36 -21.45 -11.92 6.14
N ASP A 37 -21.59 -13.26 6.13
CA ASP A 37 -20.46 -14.19 6.07
C ASP A 37 -19.41 -13.83 4.98
N PRO A 38 -19.78 -13.47 3.73
CA PRO A 38 -18.80 -13.08 2.74
C PRO A 38 -17.99 -11.84 3.12
N LEU A 39 -18.60 -10.88 3.82
CA LEU A 39 -17.90 -9.68 4.30
C LEU A 39 -16.99 -10.02 5.47
N ALA A 40 -17.44 -10.87 6.40
CA ALA A 40 -16.67 -11.37 7.52
C ALA A 40 -15.40 -12.15 7.06
N GLU A 41 -15.55 -13.03 6.06
CA GLU A 41 -14.41 -13.77 5.49
C GLU A 41 -13.46 -12.85 4.72
N ALA A 42 -13.97 -11.88 3.94
CA ALA A 42 -13.15 -10.88 3.29
C ALA A 42 -12.32 -10.10 4.32
N LEU A 43 -12.93 -9.70 5.45
CA LEU A 43 -12.27 -9.02 6.55
C LEU A 43 -11.10 -9.86 7.11
N ARG A 44 -11.35 -11.15 7.45
CA ARG A 44 -10.29 -12.07 7.92
C ARG A 44 -9.17 -12.23 6.90
N SER A 45 -9.50 -12.27 5.61
CA SER A 45 -8.53 -12.51 4.54
C SER A 45 -7.53 -11.37 4.37
N THR A 46 -7.91 -10.13 4.71
CA THR A 46 -7.04 -8.95 4.54
C THR A 46 -5.77 -9.00 5.39
N ALA A 47 -5.80 -9.71 6.53
CA ALA A 47 -4.65 -9.84 7.43
C ALA A 47 -3.74 -11.05 7.13
N ARG A 48 -4.12 -11.94 6.20
CA ARG A 48 -3.39 -13.21 5.98
C ARG A 48 -2.02 -13.05 5.33
N HIS A 49 -1.77 -11.92 4.67
CA HIS A 49 -0.55 -11.70 3.87
C HIS A 49 0.09 -10.36 4.17
N GLY A 50 1.37 -10.23 3.83
CA GLY A 50 2.14 -8.99 3.96
C GLY A 50 3.40 -9.16 4.81
N LYS A 51 4.34 -8.21 4.64
CA LYS A 51 5.63 -8.19 5.34
C LYS A 51 5.58 -7.44 6.68
N ARG A 52 4.46 -6.82 7.01
CA ARG A 52 4.22 -6.02 8.23
C ARG A 52 5.22 -4.87 8.39
N LEU A 53 5.57 -4.22 7.30
CA LEU A 53 6.57 -3.16 7.30
C LEU A 53 6.10 -1.92 8.05
N ARG A 54 4.82 -1.55 7.93
CA ARG A 54 4.28 -0.35 8.59
C ARG A 54 4.25 -0.52 10.11
N ALA A 55 3.83 -1.70 10.56
CA ALA A 55 3.91 -2.06 11.96
C ALA A 55 5.37 -2.07 12.46
N ALA A 56 6.30 -2.59 11.66
CA ALA A 56 7.72 -2.61 12.01
C ALA A 56 8.30 -1.20 12.12
N PHE A 57 8.02 -0.31 11.18
CA PHE A 57 8.47 1.08 11.28
C PHE A 57 7.86 1.81 12.48
N CYS A 58 6.59 1.61 12.79
CA CYS A 58 5.96 2.18 14.00
C CYS A 58 6.63 1.65 15.27
N TYR A 59 6.84 0.35 15.36
CA TYR A 59 7.53 -0.28 16.48
C TYR A 59 8.95 0.28 16.66
N TRP A 60 9.73 0.38 15.57
CA TRP A 60 11.09 0.87 15.66
C TRP A 60 11.20 2.38 15.85
N GLY A 61 10.20 3.15 15.49
CA GLY A 61 10.10 4.57 15.89
C GLY A 61 9.97 4.75 17.40
N TRP A 62 9.19 3.90 18.05
CA TRP A 62 9.08 3.83 19.52
C TRP A 62 10.38 3.38 20.17
N ARG A 63 11.00 2.32 19.65
CA ARG A 63 12.27 1.78 20.17
C ARG A 63 13.44 2.75 19.97
N ALA A 64 13.45 3.51 18.88
CA ALA A 64 14.43 4.57 18.62
C ALA A 64 14.40 5.68 19.68
N ALA A 65 13.25 5.93 20.28
CA ALA A 65 13.11 6.85 21.42
C ALA A 65 13.44 6.21 22.79
N GLY A 66 14.07 5.03 22.82
CA GLY A 66 14.52 4.37 24.04
C GLY A 66 13.43 3.65 24.83
N GLN A 67 12.21 3.55 24.32
CA GLN A 67 11.12 2.89 25.03
C GLN A 67 11.22 1.36 24.92
N PRO A 68 10.79 0.62 25.96
CA PRO A 68 10.85 -0.85 25.98
C PRO A 68 9.82 -1.46 25.02
N ASP A 69 9.95 -2.77 24.78
CA ASP A 69 8.93 -3.58 24.10
C ASP A 69 7.61 -3.57 24.90
N SER A 70 6.48 -3.57 24.18
CA SER A 70 5.15 -3.47 24.77
C SER A 70 4.09 -4.10 23.87
N ASP A 71 3.22 -4.95 24.46
CA ASP A 71 2.08 -5.50 23.73
C ASP A 71 1.07 -4.42 23.34
N ALA A 72 0.91 -3.40 24.17
CA ALA A 72 0.08 -2.24 23.85
C ALA A 72 0.60 -1.49 22.61
N LEU A 73 1.93 -1.31 22.51
CA LEU A 73 2.54 -0.75 21.31
C LEU A 73 2.34 -1.66 20.09
N MET A 74 2.50 -2.97 20.24
CA MET A 74 2.29 -3.91 19.12
C MET A 74 0.87 -3.79 18.54
N ARG A 75 -0.14 -3.61 19.38
CA ARG A 75 -1.52 -3.37 18.95
C ARG A 75 -1.65 -2.03 18.21
N ALA A 76 -1.07 -0.96 18.76
CA ALA A 76 -1.05 0.35 18.09
C ALA A 76 -0.32 0.32 16.75
N ALA A 77 0.81 -0.40 16.66
CA ALA A 77 1.57 -0.59 15.42
C ALA A 77 0.81 -1.44 14.40
N ALA A 78 0.13 -2.51 14.85
CA ALA A 78 -0.69 -3.36 13.98
C ALA A 78 -1.84 -2.58 13.31
N ALA A 79 -2.36 -1.52 13.94
CA ALA A 79 -3.36 -0.64 13.34
C ALA A 79 -2.91 -0.03 12.01
N MET A 80 -1.60 0.20 11.82
CA MET A 80 -1.04 0.71 10.57
C MET A 80 -1.19 -0.30 9.40
N GLU A 81 -1.24 -1.59 9.70
CA GLU A 81 -1.48 -2.63 8.69
C GLU A 81 -2.94 -2.65 8.24
N LEU A 82 -3.90 -2.28 9.12
CA LEU A 82 -5.31 -2.13 8.74
C LEU A 82 -5.52 -0.89 7.86
N VAL A 83 -4.82 0.22 8.13
CA VAL A 83 -4.79 1.37 7.21
C VAL A 83 -4.32 0.93 5.82
N HIS A 84 -3.25 0.12 5.78
CA HIS A 84 -2.76 -0.41 4.51
C HIS A 84 -3.77 -1.34 3.81
N ALA A 85 -4.40 -2.22 4.56
CA ALA A 85 -5.41 -3.13 4.01
C ALA A 85 -6.58 -2.33 3.40
N ALA A 86 -7.04 -1.28 4.08
CA ALA A 86 -8.06 -0.37 3.56
C ALA A 86 -7.61 0.32 2.26
N ALA A 87 -6.40 0.88 2.26
CA ALA A 87 -5.83 1.54 1.09
C ALA A 87 -5.73 0.59 -0.11
N VAL A 88 -5.30 -0.66 0.10
CA VAL A 88 -5.22 -1.68 -0.96
C VAL A 88 -6.60 -2.04 -1.51
N VAL A 89 -7.61 -2.20 -0.65
CA VAL A 89 -8.99 -2.52 -1.10
C VAL A 89 -9.55 -1.37 -1.94
N HIS A 90 -9.33 -0.13 -1.54
CA HIS A 90 -9.78 1.04 -2.30
C HIS A 90 -9.00 1.22 -3.61
N ASP A 91 -7.67 1.08 -3.59
CA ASP A 91 -6.79 1.14 -4.77
C ASP A 91 -7.21 0.09 -5.82
N ASP A 92 -7.39 -1.18 -5.40
CA ASP A 92 -7.87 -2.25 -6.27
C ASP A 92 -9.25 -1.96 -6.88
N LEU A 93 -10.13 -1.29 -6.13
CA LEU A 93 -11.47 -0.91 -6.57
C LEU A 93 -11.44 0.27 -7.57
N ILE A 94 -10.57 1.25 -7.33
CA ILE A 94 -10.35 2.42 -8.21
C ILE A 94 -9.78 1.97 -9.54
N ASP A 95 -8.74 1.14 -9.50
CA ASP A 95 -8.04 0.64 -10.69
C ASP A 95 -8.78 -0.49 -11.42
N ASP A 96 -9.88 -1.01 -10.86
CA ASP A 96 -10.58 -2.19 -11.33
C ASP A 96 -9.65 -3.42 -11.48
N SER A 97 -8.64 -3.52 -10.60
CA SER A 97 -7.62 -4.56 -10.63
C SER A 97 -8.24 -5.94 -10.39
N PRO A 98 -8.04 -6.94 -11.27
CA PRO A 98 -8.68 -8.25 -11.11
C PRO A 98 -8.00 -9.12 -10.04
N LEU A 99 -6.69 -8.98 -9.89
CA LEU A 99 -5.85 -9.82 -9.03
C LEU A 99 -4.91 -9.00 -8.16
N ARG A 100 -4.69 -9.48 -6.92
CA ARG A 100 -3.66 -9.01 -6.00
C ARG A 100 -2.93 -10.23 -5.42
N HIS A 101 -1.61 -10.30 -5.57
CA HIS A 101 -0.80 -11.46 -5.14
C HIS A 101 -1.33 -12.81 -5.67
N GLY A 102 -1.79 -12.84 -6.94
CA GLY A 102 -2.34 -14.02 -7.58
C GLY A 102 -3.74 -14.44 -7.12
N ARG A 103 -4.42 -13.62 -6.33
CA ARG A 103 -5.80 -13.86 -5.83
C ARG A 103 -6.76 -12.80 -6.34
N PRO A 104 -8.06 -13.14 -6.51
CA PRO A 104 -9.06 -12.14 -6.84
C PRO A 104 -9.09 -11.01 -5.81
N THR A 105 -9.18 -9.77 -6.29
CA THR A 105 -9.42 -8.59 -5.44
C THR A 105 -10.81 -8.64 -4.81
N ALA A 106 -11.07 -7.85 -3.77
CA ALA A 106 -12.31 -7.93 -3.00
C ALA A 106 -13.56 -7.82 -3.88
N HIS A 107 -13.62 -6.84 -4.80
CA HIS A 107 -14.77 -6.66 -5.68
C HIS A 107 -14.94 -7.79 -6.70
N HIS A 108 -13.85 -8.41 -7.19
CA HIS A 108 -13.93 -9.60 -8.03
C HIS A 108 -14.36 -10.84 -7.24
N ALA A 109 -13.87 -11.01 -6.00
CA ALA A 109 -14.31 -12.08 -5.12
C ALA A 109 -15.81 -11.98 -4.81
N PHE A 110 -16.30 -10.78 -4.44
CA PHE A 110 -17.74 -10.55 -4.20
C PHE A 110 -18.60 -10.77 -5.46
N ALA A 111 -18.11 -10.42 -6.65
CA ALA A 111 -18.82 -10.64 -7.90
C ALA A 111 -18.94 -12.14 -8.26
N ALA A 112 -18.01 -12.96 -7.81
CA ALA A 112 -18.03 -14.41 -8.02
C ALA A 112 -19.04 -15.14 -7.10
N LEU A 113 -19.51 -14.51 -6.01
CA LEU A 113 -20.45 -15.10 -5.08
C LEU A 113 -21.84 -15.26 -5.70
N PRO A 114 -22.55 -16.35 -5.39
CA PRO A 114 -23.92 -16.54 -5.85
C PRO A 114 -24.83 -15.42 -5.31
N HIS A 115 -25.72 -14.92 -6.17
CA HIS A 115 -26.74 -13.97 -5.76
C HIS A 115 -27.81 -14.71 -4.93
N PRO A 116 -28.17 -14.26 -3.72
CA PRO A 116 -29.29 -14.84 -2.98
C PRO A 116 -30.57 -14.79 -3.82
N ARG A 117 -31.34 -15.87 -3.80
CA ARG A 117 -32.67 -15.92 -4.44
C ARG A 117 -33.63 -15.08 -3.61
N THR A 118 -34.05 -13.93 -4.13
CA THR A 118 -34.77 -12.92 -3.36
C THR A 118 -36.27 -12.93 -3.52
N THR A 119 -36.85 -13.75 -4.43
CA THR A 119 -38.30 -13.81 -4.62
C THR A 119 -38.83 -15.23 -4.82
N ALA A 120 -40.07 -15.47 -4.38
CA ALA A 120 -40.81 -16.72 -4.65
C ALA A 120 -40.92 -16.99 -6.17
N HIS A 121 -40.88 -15.96 -7.01
CA HIS A 121 -40.90 -16.09 -8.47
C HIS A 121 -39.59 -16.69 -9.01
N ASP A 122 -38.44 -16.39 -8.41
CA ASP A 122 -37.15 -17.00 -8.76
C ASP A 122 -37.05 -18.47 -8.36
N ALA A 123 -37.90 -18.94 -7.45
CA ALA A 123 -37.93 -20.34 -7.04
C ALA A 123 -38.48 -21.27 -8.12
N PHE A 124 -39.33 -20.78 -9.01
CA PHE A 124 -39.96 -21.56 -10.09
C PHE A 124 -39.19 -21.47 -11.43
N ALA A 125 -38.38 -20.45 -11.63
CA ALA A 125 -37.54 -20.25 -12.81
C ALA A 125 -36.08 -20.50 -12.46
N ALA A 126 -35.72 -21.75 -12.19
CA ALA A 126 -34.30 -22.10 -11.94
C ALA A 126 -33.49 -21.96 -13.24
N PRO A 127 -32.65 -20.91 -13.41
CA PRO A 127 -31.71 -20.89 -14.51
C PRO A 127 -30.70 -22.03 -14.32
N PRO A 128 -30.15 -22.62 -15.37
CA PRO A 128 -29.21 -23.73 -15.29
C PRO A 128 -27.90 -23.37 -14.56
N HIS A 129 -27.68 -22.08 -14.26
CA HIS A 129 -26.48 -21.59 -13.55
C HIS A 129 -26.84 -20.58 -12.48
N PRO A 130 -26.16 -20.57 -11.32
CA PRO A 130 -26.36 -19.55 -10.30
C PRO A 130 -26.06 -18.17 -10.90
N ARG A 131 -27.00 -17.22 -10.75
CA ARG A 131 -26.78 -15.83 -11.16
C ARG A 131 -25.65 -15.24 -10.30
N ARG A 132 -24.64 -14.69 -10.95
CA ARG A 132 -23.59 -13.94 -10.28
C ARG A 132 -24.15 -12.64 -9.66
N ARG A 133 -23.56 -12.21 -8.57
CA ARG A 133 -23.93 -10.94 -7.94
C ARG A 133 -23.68 -9.77 -8.93
N PRO A 134 -24.58 -8.78 -9.01
CA PRO A 134 -24.38 -7.62 -9.88
C PRO A 134 -23.04 -6.94 -9.58
N ARG A 135 -22.28 -6.55 -10.61
CA ARG A 135 -20.96 -5.91 -10.46
C ARG A 135 -21.02 -4.66 -9.57
N ALA A 136 -22.09 -3.86 -9.70
CA ALA A 136 -22.31 -2.68 -8.84
C ALA A 136 -22.43 -3.06 -7.35
N ALA A 137 -23.14 -4.13 -7.01
CA ALA A 137 -23.25 -4.58 -5.62
C ALA A 137 -21.92 -5.12 -5.07
N ALA A 138 -21.14 -5.83 -5.89
CA ALA A 138 -19.82 -6.32 -5.51
C ALA A 138 -18.84 -5.16 -5.26
N ARG A 139 -18.86 -4.11 -6.09
CA ARG A 139 -18.07 -2.90 -5.89
C ARG A 139 -18.47 -2.15 -4.61
N ALA A 140 -19.78 -2.04 -4.36
CA ALA A 140 -20.28 -1.43 -3.12
C ALA A 140 -19.83 -2.19 -1.86
N LEU A 141 -19.84 -3.54 -1.88
CA LEU A 141 -19.32 -4.34 -0.76
C LEU A 141 -17.82 -4.14 -0.55
N ALA A 142 -17.04 -4.02 -1.62
CA ALA A 142 -15.61 -3.75 -1.51
C ALA A 142 -15.35 -2.34 -0.95
N LEU A 143 -16.11 -1.34 -1.37
CA LEU A 143 -16.04 0.01 -0.80
C LEU A 143 -16.30 -0.02 0.72
N LEU A 144 -17.39 -0.65 1.13
CA LEU A 144 -17.73 -0.80 2.56
C LEU A 144 -16.68 -1.59 3.35
N LEU A 145 -16.05 -2.60 2.74
CA LEU A 145 -14.93 -3.32 3.36
C LEU A 145 -13.74 -2.39 3.63
N GLY A 146 -13.36 -1.55 2.65
CA GLY A 146 -12.28 -0.58 2.81
C GLY A 146 -12.59 0.47 3.90
N ASP A 147 -13.82 1.00 3.92
CA ASP A 147 -14.27 1.94 4.95
C ASP A 147 -14.27 1.30 6.35
N HIS A 148 -14.73 0.05 6.45
CA HIS A 148 -14.73 -0.69 7.71
C HIS A 148 -13.30 -0.93 8.22
N LEU A 149 -12.37 -1.35 7.35
CA LEU A 149 -10.96 -1.52 7.70
C LEU A 149 -10.34 -0.21 8.22
N MET A 150 -10.67 0.94 7.61
CA MET A 150 -10.19 2.23 8.07
C MET A 150 -10.74 2.59 9.46
N ALA A 151 -12.02 2.32 9.72
CA ALA A 151 -12.64 2.50 11.03
C ALA A 151 -12.00 1.57 12.08
N LEU A 152 -11.77 0.30 11.73
CA LEU A 152 -11.12 -0.70 12.59
C LEU A 152 -9.67 -0.35 12.90
N ALA A 153 -8.94 0.26 11.97
CA ALA A 153 -7.61 0.79 12.23
C ALA A 153 -7.64 1.83 13.35
N GLY A 154 -8.58 2.78 13.29
CA GLY A 154 -8.79 3.78 14.34
C GLY A 154 -9.16 3.15 15.69
N ARG A 155 -10.03 2.14 15.69
CA ARG A 155 -10.43 1.40 16.89
C ARG A 155 -9.25 0.64 17.50
N LEU A 156 -8.51 -0.16 16.71
CA LEU A 156 -7.35 -0.91 17.21
C LEU A 156 -6.27 0.01 17.79
N TYR A 157 -6.05 1.19 17.16
CA TYR A 157 -5.16 2.22 17.70
C TYR A 157 -5.65 2.76 19.05
N ALA A 158 -6.91 3.17 19.13
CA ALA A 158 -7.49 3.77 20.34
C ALA A 158 -7.58 2.76 21.50
N GLU A 159 -7.87 1.49 21.22
CA GLU A 159 -8.01 0.39 22.18
C GLU A 159 -6.72 -0.44 22.33
N SER A 160 -5.57 0.10 21.90
CA SER A 160 -4.30 -0.61 21.95
C SER A 160 -3.84 -0.98 23.37
N GLY A 161 -4.34 -0.29 24.38
CA GLY A 161 -3.91 -0.42 25.78
C GLY A 161 -2.79 0.55 26.18
N LEU A 162 -2.32 1.40 25.27
CA LEU A 162 -1.43 2.51 25.61
C LEU A 162 -2.17 3.56 26.46
N PRO A 163 -1.52 4.19 27.44
CA PRO A 163 -2.11 5.28 28.21
C PRO A 163 -2.60 6.42 27.31
N ALA A 164 -3.72 7.03 27.66
CA ALA A 164 -4.34 8.11 26.88
C ALA A 164 -3.38 9.28 26.58
N ALA A 165 -2.46 9.58 27.50
CA ALA A 165 -1.43 10.60 27.31
C ALA A 165 -0.48 10.29 26.15
N TYR A 166 -0.19 9.01 25.90
CA TYR A 166 0.65 8.58 24.78
C TYR A 166 -0.14 8.65 23.47
N LEU A 167 -1.36 8.11 23.44
CA LEU A 167 -2.23 8.18 22.27
C LEU A 167 -2.51 9.61 21.83
N SER A 168 -2.67 10.54 22.79
CA SER A 168 -2.92 11.96 22.49
C SER A 168 -1.77 12.62 21.70
N ARG A 169 -0.51 12.18 21.91
CA ARG A 169 0.65 12.69 21.16
C ARG A 169 0.60 12.27 19.68
N GLY A 170 0.13 11.06 19.39
CA GLY A 170 0.02 10.53 18.02
C GLY A 170 -1.21 11.03 17.26
N ARG A 171 -2.24 11.55 17.95
CA ARG A 171 -3.53 11.93 17.33
C ARG A 171 -3.41 12.92 16.16
N PRO A 172 -2.60 14.00 16.22
CA PRO A 172 -2.46 14.91 15.07
C PRO A 172 -1.87 14.22 13.84
N LEU A 173 -0.88 13.35 14.01
CA LEU A 173 -0.28 12.59 12.92
C LEU A 173 -1.26 11.56 12.34
N TRP A 174 -2.03 10.87 13.20
CA TRP A 174 -3.06 9.94 12.77
C TRP A 174 -4.11 10.62 11.87
N ALA A 175 -4.56 11.82 12.25
CA ALA A 175 -5.47 12.60 11.43
C ALA A 175 -4.84 13.09 10.11
N ALA A 176 -3.55 13.44 10.12
CA ALA A 176 -2.83 13.86 8.92
C ALA A 176 -2.62 12.70 7.94
N LEU A 177 -2.39 11.48 8.45
CA LEU A 177 -2.12 10.27 7.66
C LEU A 177 -3.23 10.00 6.64
N ALA A 178 -4.48 9.91 7.08
CA ALA A 178 -5.61 9.65 6.18
C ALA A 178 -5.76 10.75 5.12
N ARG A 179 -5.66 12.03 5.52
CA ARG A 179 -5.74 13.17 4.60
C ARG A 179 -4.64 13.12 3.53
N GLU A 180 -3.40 12.84 3.93
CA GLU A 180 -2.25 12.84 3.01
C GLU A 180 -2.27 11.63 2.08
N LEU A 181 -2.70 10.47 2.57
CA LEU A 181 -2.89 9.28 1.75
C LEU A 181 -3.96 9.51 0.68
N ILE A 182 -5.14 10.04 1.07
CA ILE A 182 -6.22 10.37 0.14
C ILE A 182 -5.75 11.43 -0.88
N ALA A 183 -5.00 12.44 -0.44
CA ALA A 183 -4.47 13.46 -1.35
C ALA A 183 -3.49 12.85 -2.37
N GLY A 184 -2.64 11.90 -1.94
CA GLY A 184 -1.74 11.17 -2.82
C GLY A 184 -2.46 10.35 -3.88
N GLU A 185 -3.51 9.63 -3.48
CA GLU A 185 -4.38 8.87 -4.38
C GLU A 185 -5.09 9.79 -5.38
N ALA A 186 -5.69 10.86 -4.90
CA ALA A 186 -6.37 11.85 -5.75
C ALA A 186 -5.40 12.49 -6.75
N LEU A 187 -4.16 12.80 -6.35
CA LEU A 187 -3.14 13.31 -7.27
C LEU A 187 -2.81 12.30 -8.38
N GLU A 188 -2.69 11.01 -8.06
CA GLU A 188 -2.47 9.99 -9.07
C GLU A 188 -3.62 9.97 -10.09
N ILE A 189 -4.86 9.88 -9.63
CA ILE A 189 -6.06 9.87 -10.49
C ILE A 189 -6.11 11.12 -11.38
N LEU A 190 -5.86 12.31 -10.83
CA LEU A 190 -5.92 13.58 -11.57
C LEU A 190 -4.80 13.73 -12.60
N HIS A 191 -3.69 13.00 -12.46
CA HIS A 191 -2.56 13.04 -13.39
C HIS A 191 -2.45 11.82 -14.29
N THR A 192 -3.29 10.79 -14.08
CA THR A 192 -3.39 9.60 -14.94
C THR A 192 -3.77 10.01 -16.37
N GLY A 193 -3.05 9.48 -17.36
CA GLY A 193 -3.23 9.83 -18.77
C GLY A 193 -2.71 11.22 -19.17
N GLY A 194 -2.18 12.00 -18.22
CA GLY A 194 -1.57 13.31 -18.47
C GLY A 194 -0.14 13.24 -19.01
N LEU A 195 0.45 14.42 -19.31
CA LEU A 195 1.86 14.50 -19.71
C LEU A 195 2.76 14.11 -18.54
N PRO A 196 3.70 13.16 -18.74
CA PRO A 196 4.58 12.69 -17.69
C PRO A 196 5.55 13.78 -17.23
N ASP A 197 5.63 13.98 -15.89
CA ASP A 197 6.56 14.89 -15.24
C ASP A 197 7.16 14.27 -13.98
N THR A 198 8.48 14.25 -13.87
CA THR A 198 9.20 13.62 -12.73
C THR A 198 8.85 14.25 -11.39
N GLY A 199 8.67 15.58 -11.33
CA GLY A 199 8.30 16.28 -10.09
C GLY A 199 6.90 15.88 -9.60
N THR A 200 5.95 15.81 -10.52
CA THR A 200 4.57 15.34 -10.25
C THR A 200 4.55 13.89 -9.80
N SER A 201 5.26 13.01 -10.53
CA SER A 201 5.36 11.59 -10.19
C SER A 201 5.97 11.36 -8.80
N LEU A 202 7.04 12.09 -8.46
CA LEU A 202 7.64 12.02 -7.12
C LEU A 202 6.70 12.57 -6.03
N LYS A 203 5.88 13.58 -6.34
CA LYS A 203 4.87 14.09 -5.40
C LYS A 203 3.80 13.04 -5.13
N VAL A 204 3.30 12.35 -6.16
CA VAL A 204 2.38 11.21 -6.02
C VAL A 204 3.01 10.14 -5.13
N ILE A 205 4.22 9.68 -5.44
CA ILE A 205 4.95 8.68 -4.65
C ILE A 205 5.06 9.11 -3.19
N ARG A 206 5.40 10.37 -2.93
CA ARG A 206 5.57 10.90 -1.58
C ARG A 206 4.32 10.80 -0.74
N TYR A 207 3.17 11.23 -1.27
CA TYR A 207 1.92 11.28 -0.52
C TYR A 207 1.14 9.96 -0.56
N LYS A 208 1.10 9.27 -1.70
CA LYS A 208 0.39 8.00 -1.85
C LYS A 208 1.12 6.85 -1.14
N THR A 209 2.47 6.85 -1.11
CA THR A 209 3.22 5.68 -0.61
C THR A 209 4.25 6.01 0.46
N ALA A 210 5.19 6.91 0.21
CA ALA A 210 6.38 7.08 1.06
C ALA A 210 6.01 7.47 2.49
N LYS A 211 5.12 8.45 2.63
CA LYS A 211 4.71 8.95 3.94
C LYS A 211 3.99 7.88 4.75
N TYR A 212 2.93 7.28 4.23
CA TYR A 212 2.14 6.35 5.03
C TYR A 212 2.77 4.95 5.18
N THR A 213 3.75 4.60 4.33
CA THR A 213 4.43 3.29 4.41
C THR A 213 5.62 3.31 5.36
N VAL A 214 6.38 4.40 5.41
CA VAL A 214 7.64 4.49 6.16
C VAL A 214 7.64 5.65 7.14
N GLU A 215 7.55 6.90 6.64
CA GLU A 215 7.74 8.10 7.45
C GLU A 215 6.71 8.19 8.59
N GLN A 216 5.43 8.17 8.28
CA GLN A 216 4.37 8.37 9.28
C GLN A 216 4.26 7.23 10.30
N PRO A 217 4.37 5.94 9.94
CA PRO A 217 4.47 4.88 10.93
C PRO A 217 5.64 5.08 11.89
N LEU A 218 6.82 5.40 11.37
CA LEU A 218 8.01 5.66 12.18
C LEU A 218 7.82 6.84 13.12
N LEU A 219 7.29 7.95 12.60
CA LEU A 219 6.97 9.14 13.38
C LEU A 219 5.85 8.88 14.41
N LEU A 220 4.86 8.03 14.09
CA LEU A 220 3.81 7.67 15.04
C LEU A 220 4.41 6.97 16.27
N GLY A 221 5.26 5.97 16.05
CA GLY A 221 5.95 5.30 17.14
C GLY A 221 6.78 6.26 18.00
N ALA A 222 7.54 7.15 17.36
CA ALA A 222 8.34 8.16 18.03
C ALA A 222 7.48 9.17 18.84
N LEU A 223 6.35 9.61 18.28
CA LEU A 223 5.41 10.50 18.96
C LEU A 223 4.77 9.85 20.19
N LEU A 224 4.30 8.60 20.04
CA LEU A 224 3.77 7.82 21.16
C LEU A 224 4.79 7.73 22.29
N ALA A 225 6.06 7.51 21.96
CA ALA A 225 7.18 7.46 22.90
C ALA A 225 7.51 8.82 23.56
N GLY A 226 7.04 9.92 23.01
CA GLY A 226 7.39 11.28 23.44
C GLY A 226 8.79 11.72 22.98
N ALA A 227 9.25 11.22 21.84
CA ALA A 227 10.54 11.56 21.25
C ALA A 227 10.72 13.08 21.08
N PRO A 228 11.94 13.63 21.32
CA PRO A 228 12.23 15.03 21.09
C PRO A 228 12.13 15.39 19.59
N THR A 229 11.93 16.66 19.31
CA THR A 229 11.74 17.16 17.94
C THR A 229 12.91 16.80 17.03
N ALA A 230 14.16 16.94 17.51
CA ALA A 230 15.35 16.59 16.73
C ALA A 230 15.38 15.13 16.28
N LEU A 231 14.98 14.17 17.16
CA LEU A 231 14.87 12.76 16.77
C LEU A 231 13.76 12.55 15.74
N ARG A 232 12.60 13.18 15.90
CA ARG A 232 11.50 13.06 14.94
C ARG A 232 11.86 13.62 13.57
N GLU A 233 12.53 14.75 13.52
CA GLU A 233 13.05 15.34 12.27
C GLU A 233 14.09 14.44 11.61
N GLY A 234 14.98 13.83 12.39
CA GLY A 234 15.94 12.84 11.89
C GLY A 234 15.26 11.60 11.33
N LEU A 235 14.27 11.06 12.03
CA LEU A 235 13.48 9.92 11.57
C LEU A 235 12.66 10.25 10.30
N SER A 236 12.19 11.49 10.14
CA SER A 236 11.54 11.94 8.90
C SER A 236 12.54 12.02 7.74
N ARG A 237 13.75 12.57 7.96
CA ARG A 237 14.81 12.59 6.95
C ARG A 237 15.29 11.19 6.53
N TYR A 238 15.21 10.20 7.41
CA TYR A 238 15.44 8.80 7.07
C TYR A 238 14.23 8.21 6.32
N GLY A 239 13.02 8.39 6.83
CA GLY A 239 11.83 7.65 6.39
C GLY A 239 11.32 8.08 5.02
N LEU A 240 11.40 9.37 4.70
CA LEU A 240 10.85 9.90 3.46
C LEU A 240 11.62 9.41 2.21
N PRO A 241 12.96 9.54 2.12
CA PRO A 241 13.69 9.02 0.97
C PRO A 241 13.59 7.49 0.87
N LEU A 242 13.58 6.78 2.01
CA LEU A 242 13.39 5.33 1.99
C LEU A 242 12.02 4.93 1.43
N GLY A 243 10.97 5.63 1.81
CA GLY A 243 9.62 5.38 1.29
C GLY A 243 9.51 5.70 -0.21
N GLU A 244 10.21 6.74 -0.69
CA GLU A 244 10.31 7.02 -2.13
C GLU A 244 11.05 5.90 -2.87
N ALA A 245 12.19 5.42 -2.32
CA ALA A 245 12.93 4.29 -2.89
C ALA A 245 12.08 3.02 -2.96
N PHE A 246 11.25 2.77 -1.95
CA PHE A 246 10.33 1.65 -1.89
C PHE A 246 9.36 1.65 -3.08
N GLN A 247 8.70 2.78 -3.37
CA GLN A 247 7.74 2.87 -4.47
C GLN A 247 8.44 2.83 -5.84
N LEU A 248 9.56 3.54 -5.99
CA LEU A 248 10.36 3.46 -7.22
C LEU A 248 10.78 2.01 -7.55
N ARG A 249 11.08 1.20 -6.53
CA ARG A 249 11.36 -0.22 -6.68
C ARG A 249 10.12 -1.00 -7.11
N ASP A 250 8.97 -0.73 -6.50
CA ASP A 250 7.70 -1.37 -6.87
C ASP A 250 7.31 -1.06 -8.33
N ASP A 251 7.50 0.18 -8.80
CA ASP A 251 7.25 0.59 -10.18
C ASP A 251 8.18 -0.15 -11.17
N LEU A 252 9.47 -0.29 -10.84
CA LEU A 252 10.41 -1.09 -11.63
C LEU A 252 9.99 -2.55 -11.72
N LEU A 253 9.63 -3.16 -10.60
CA LEU A 253 9.19 -4.55 -10.54
C LEU A 253 7.86 -4.76 -11.26
N GLY A 254 6.97 -3.78 -11.26
CA GLY A 254 5.70 -3.82 -12.01
C GLY A 254 5.89 -3.95 -13.53
N LEU A 255 6.96 -3.35 -14.07
CA LEU A 255 7.22 -3.37 -15.51
C LEU A 255 8.27 -4.39 -15.95
N TYR A 256 9.27 -4.67 -15.10
CA TYR A 256 10.44 -5.48 -15.46
C TYR A 256 10.62 -6.72 -14.56
N GLY A 257 9.82 -6.85 -13.50
CA GLY A 257 9.84 -8.01 -12.61
C GLY A 257 9.19 -9.25 -13.23
N ASP A 258 9.45 -10.40 -12.62
CA ASP A 258 8.81 -11.66 -12.99
C ASP A 258 7.33 -11.64 -12.53
N PRO A 259 6.34 -11.76 -13.44
CA PRO A 259 4.92 -11.79 -13.09
C PRO A 259 4.54 -12.90 -12.09
N ALA A 260 5.22 -14.05 -12.15
CA ALA A 260 5.01 -15.15 -11.21
C ALA A 260 5.39 -14.77 -9.77
N ARG A 261 6.25 -13.76 -9.61
CA ARG A 261 6.76 -13.28 -8.31
C ARG A 261 6.07 -12.01 -7.85
N THR A 262 5.75 -11.08 -8.76
CA THR A 262 5.06 -9.82 -8.45
C THR A 262 3.57 -10.01 -8.20
N GLY A 263 2.98 -11.06 -8.79
CA GLY A 263 1.55 -11.36 -8.71
C GLY A 263 0.65 -10.31 -9.38
N LYS A 264 1.23 -9.39 -10.19
CA LYS A 264 0.52 -8.38 -10.99
C LYS A 264 0.54 -8.76 -12.46
N ALA A 265 -0.46 -8.30 -13.22
CA ALA A 265 -0.43 -8.39 -14.67
C ALA A 265 0.74 -7.55 -15.22
N PRO A 266 1.55 -8.09 -16.15
CA PRO A 266 2.60 -7.32 -16.78
C PRO A 266 2.03 -6.07 -17.47
N LEU A 267 2.75 -4.95 -17.42
CA LEU A 267 2.40 -3.70 -18.10
C LEU A 267 1.14 -2.99 -17.57
N ASP A 268 0.63 -3.37 -16.40
CA ASP A 268 -0.60 -2.81 -15.86
C ASP A 268 -0.48 -1.29 -15.62
N ASP A 269 0.63 -0.84 -15.06
CA ASP A 269 0.90 0.60 -14.84
C ASP A 269 0.95 1.40 -16.15
N LEU A 270 1.41 0.79 -17.26
CA LEU A 270 1.35 1.42 -18.59
C LEU A 270 -0.06 1.37 -19.16
N ARG A 271 -0.77 0.26 -18.95
CA ARG A 271 -2.15 0.07 -19.42
C ARG A 271 -3.09 1.09 -18.79
N THR A 272 -2.89 1.41 -17.52
CA THR A 272 -3.68 2.39 -16.77
C THR A 272 -3.21 3.83 -16.96
N GLY A 273 -2.07 4.05 -17.62
CA GLY A 273 -1.50 5.39 -17.84
C GLY A 273 -1.05 6.09 -16.56
N ARG A 274 -0.59 5.33 -15.56
CA ARG A 274 -0.14 5.87 -14.28
C ARG A 274 1.06 6.81 -14.44
N PRO A 275 1.09 7.94 -13.72
CA PRO A 275 2.16 8.93 -13.81
C PRO A 275 3.43 8.47 -13.07
N THR A 276 4.06 7.36 -13.52
CA THR A 276 5.26 6.81 -12.89
C THR A 276 6.51 7.62 -13.24
N VAL A 277 7.52 7.57 -12.38
CA VAL A 277 8.83 8.17 -12.66
C VAL A 277 9.51 7.51 -13.86
N LEU A 278 9.30 6.22 -14.09
CA LEU A 278 9.78 5.52 -15.29
C LEU A 278 9.27 6.16 -16.56
N LEU A 279 7.97 6.45 -16.62
CA LEU A 279 7.34 7.10 -17.74
C LEU A 279 7.85 8.53 -17.94
N ALA A 280 7.97 9.29 -16.85
CA ALA A 280 8.48 10.66 -16.87
C ALA A 280 9.94 10.75 -17.33
N GLU A 281 10.81 9.85 -16.85
CA GLU A 281 12.20 9.77 -17.29
C GLU A 281 12.36 9.34 -18.76
N THR A 282 11.42 8.49 -19.24
CA THR A 282 11.36 8.13 -20.67
C THR A 282 10.97 9.34 -21.50
N TRP A 283 9.87 10.02 -21.12
CA TRP A 283 9.40 11.23 -21.81
C TRP A 283 10.46 12.32 -21.89
N ARG A 284 11.22 12.53 -20.81
CA ARG A 284 12.29 13.52 -20.75
C ARG A 284 13.42 13.22 -21.75
N ALA A 285 13.75 11.94 -21.94
CA ALA A 285 14.83 11.50 -22.84
C ALA A 285 14.38 11.31 -24.30
N ALA A 286 13.07 11.20 -24.55
CA ALA A 286 12.52 10.88 -25.86
C ALA A 286 12.62 12.06 -26.84
N ASP A 287 12.87 11.73 -28.10
CA ASP A 287 12.77 12.64 -29.23
C ASP A 287 11.30 12.95 -29.61
N PRO A 288 11.02 13.87 -30.54
CA PRO A 288 9.64 14.22 -30.94
C PRO A 288 8.82 13.04 -31.46
N ALA A 289 9.41 12.12 -32.23
CA ALA A 289 8.71 10.96 -32.80
C ALA A 289 8.38 9.93 -31.69
N GLN A 290 9.33 9.71 -30.79
CA GLN A 290 9.16 8.83 -29.62
C GLN A 290 8.12 9.41 -28.64
N ARG A 291 8.08 10.73 -28.42
CA ARG A 291 7.03 11.39 -27.62
C ARG A 291 5.66 11.24 -28.26
N GLU A 292 5.57 11.26 -29.58
CA GLU A 292 4.32 11.03 -30.30
C GLU A 292 3.83 9.57 -30.09
N LEU A 293 4.73 8.59 -30.14
CA LEU A 293 4.43 7.20 -29.80
C LEU A 293 3.88 7.09 -28.38
N LEU A 294 4.60 7.64 -27.41
CA LEU A 294 4.17 7.64 -26.00
C LEU A 294 2.78 8.28 -25.84
N ARG A 295 2.56 9.46 -26.46
CA ARG A 295 1.28 10.17 -26.36
C ARG A 295 0.14 9.37 -26.95
N ARG A 296 0.31 8.76 -28.12
CA ARG A 296 -0.74 7.92 -28.76
C ARG A 296 -1.05 6.67 -27.94
N THR A 297 -0.03 6.02 -27.38
CA THR A 297 -0.22 4.82 -26.59
C THR A 297 -0.89 5.13 -25.24
N LEU A 298 -0.60 6.31 -24.65
CA LEU A 298 -1.13 6.70 -23.35
C LEU A 298 -2.41 7.56 -23.45
N ALA A 299 -2.74 8.10 -24.64
CA ALA A 299 -3.98 8.83 -24.87
C ALA A 299 -5.19 7.88 -24.84
N GLY A 300 -6.21 8.21 -24.09
CA GLY A 300 -7.41 7.37 -23.95
C GLY A 300 -7.45 6.50 -22.68
N HIS A 301 -6.59 6.81 -21.71
CA HIS A 301 -6.56 6.12 -20.42
C HIS A 301 -7.27 6.96 -19.35
N GLY A 302 -8.53 6.64 -19.11
CA GLY A 302 -9.22 6.94 -17.86
C GLY A 302 -9.66 5.62 -17.25
N PRO A 303 -9.77 5.49 -15.93
CA PRO A 303 -10.22 4.25 -15.27
C PRO A 303 -11.64 3.80 -15.67
N HIS A 304 -12.34 4.57 -16.50
CA HIS A 304 -13.73 4.34 -16.88
C HIS A 304 -14.05 4.45 -18.38
N ASP A 305 -13.07 4.76 -19.25
CA ASP A 305 -13.29 4.94 -20.67
C ASP A 305 -12.86 3.73 -21.50
N GLU A 306 -13.85 3.08 -22.12
CA GLU A 306 -13.86 2.14 -23.24
C GLU A 306 -13.01 0.83 -23.12
N PRO A 307 -13.51 -0.30 -23.59
CA PRO A 307 -12.84 -1.62 -23.54
C PRO A 307 -11.64 -1.75 -24.52
N HIS A 308 -11.13 -0.66 -25.07
CA HIS A 308 -10.08 -0.65 -26.09
C HIS A 308 -8.85 0.16 -25.65
N GLY A 309 -8.32 -0.14 -24.46
CA GLY A 309 -6.98 0.34 -24.08
C GLY A 309 -5.92 -0.08 -25.11
N PRO A 310 -4.69 0.47 -25.05
CA PRO A 310 -3.64 0.16 -26.02
C PRO A 310 -3.44 -1.34 -26.11
N GLY A 311 -3.29 -1.82 -27.34
CA GLY A 311 -2.97 -3.22 -27.59
C GLY A 311 -1.67 -3.62 -26.87
N GLU A 312 -1.58 -4.86 -26.46
CA GLU A 312 -0.44 -5.36 -25.72
C GLU A 312 0.91 -5.15 -26.44
N ASP A 313 0.89 -5.17 -27.78
CA ASP A 313 2.07 -4.90 -28.61
C ASP A 313 2.55 -3.45 -28.48
N ALA A 314 1.63 -2.46 -28.47
CA ALA A 314 1.99 -1.06 -28.25
C ALA A 314 2.57 -0.82 -26.85
N LEU A 315 2.05 -1.50 -25.82
CA LEU A 315 2.60 -1.44 -24.46
C LEU A 315 4.00 -2.07 -24.37
N ARG A 316 4.24 -3.17 -25.11
CA ARG A 316 5.58 -3.78 -25.22
C ARG A 316 6.56 -2.87 -25.93
N GLU A 317 6.13 -2.16 -26.99
CA GLU A 317 6.94 -1.17 -27.69
C GLU A 317 7.35 -0.03 -26.77
N VAL A 318 6.41 0.53 -25.98
CA VAL A 318 6.71 1.56 -24.98
C VAL A 318 7.69 1.05 -23.94
N ARG A 319 7.52 -0.17 -23.42
CA ARG A 319 8.46 -0.77 -22.45
C ARG A 319 9.86 -0.93 -23.05
N ALA A 320 9.95 -1.35 -24.31
CA ALA A 320 11.24 -1.46 -25.02
C ALA A 320 11.92 -0.10 -25.18
N LEU A 321 11.15 0.93 -25.57
CA LEU A 321 11.62 2.31 -25.67
C LEU A 321 12.13 2.86 -24.32
N MET A 322 11.44 2.55 -23.21
CA MET A 322 11.90 2.91 -21.86
C MET A 322 13.29 2.33 -21.56
N ALA A 323 13.51 1.06 -21.93
CA ALA A 323 14.79 0.37 -21.74
C ALA A 323 15.87 0.97 -22.64
N GLU A 324 15.59 1.21 -23.92
CA GLU A 324 16.50 1.82 -24.90
C GLU A 324 16.95 3.21 -24.45
N LEU A 325 16.03 4.04 -23.99
CA LEU A 325 16.32 5.38 -23.46
C LEU A 325 16.94 5.36 -22.05
N GLY A 326 17.16 4.19 -21.45
CA GLY A 326 17.85 4.04 -20.18
C GLY A 326 17.07 4.54 -18.96
N ALA A 327 15.72 4.63 -19.02
CA ALA A 327 14.90 5.04 -17.88
C ALA A 327 15.04 4.10 -16.66
N PRO A 328 15.03 2.75 -16.81
CA PRO A 328 15.23 1.84 -15.68
C PRO A 328 16.54 2.10 -14.94
N ALA A 329 17.65 2.29 -15.65
CA ALA A 329 18.96 2.54 -15.06
C ALA A 329 19.00 3.88 -14.29
N ARG A 330 18.27 4.91 -14.76
CA ARG A 330 18.14 6.17 -14.02
C ARG A 330 17.34 6.00 -12.74
N VAL A 331 16.24 5.28 -12.80
CA VAL A 331 15.42 5.00 -11.60
C VAL A 331 16.19 4.14 -10.59
N GLU A 332 16.98 3.15 -11.03
CA GLU A 332 17.88 2.39 -10.14
C GLU A 332 18.88 3.30 -9.40
N ARG A 333 19.47 4.27 -10.09
CA ARG A 333 20.36 5.25 -9.43
C ARG A 333 19.60 6.12 -8.43
N MET A 334 18.35 6.50 -8.74
CA MET A 334 17.50 7.25 -7.79
C MET A 334 17.19 6.44 -6.54
N ILE A 335 16.92 5.15 -6.68
CA ILE A 335 16.70 4.23 -5.56
C ILE A 335 17.97 4.13 -4.70
N ALA A 336 19.13 3.84 -5.32
CA ALA A 336 20.40 3.71 -4.62
C ALA A 336 20.74 4.97 -3.82
N GLY A 337 20.63 6.15 -4.43
CA GLY A 337 20.92 7.42 -3.76
C GLY A 337 19.99 7.71 -2.57
N ARG A 338 18.70 7.36 -2.68
CA ARG A 338 17.74 7.52 -1.58
C ARG A 338 17.99 6.58 -0.41
N VAL A 339 18.38 5.34 -0.70
CA VAL A 339 18.75 4.37 0.34
C VAL A 339 20.02 4.81 1.05
N GLU A 340 21.03 5.26 0.30
CA GLU A 340 22.26 5.78 0.87
C GLU A 340 22.02 7.01 1.75
N GLU A 341 21.18 7.95 1.31
CA GLU A 341 20.74 9.10 2.10
C GLU A 341 20.06 8.69 3.40
N ALA A 342 19.12 7.73 3.32
CA ALA A 342 18.43 7.23 4.48
C ALA A 342 19.37 6.57 5.49
N VAL A 343 20.24 5.67 5.04
CA VAL A 343 21.21 4.98 5.93
C VAL A 343 22.19 5.97 6.55
N ARG A 344 22.74 6.90 5.78
CA ARG A 344 23.63 7.95 6.31
C ARG A 344 22.94 8.79 7.38
N THR A 345 21.64 9.09 7.21
CA THR A 345 20.86 9.81 8.23
C THR A 345 20.79 9.05 9.55
N LEU A 346 20.67 7.72 9.51
CA LEU A 346 20.68 6.92 10.75
C LEU A 346 22.02 7.02 11.49
N ASP A 347 23.14 7.08 10.77
CA ASP A 347 24.48 7.20 11.34
C ASP A 347 24.67 8.55 12.05
N GLU A 348 23.91 9.59 11.68
CA GLU A 348 23.91 10.91 12.32
C GLU A 348 23.04 10.99 13.58
N LEU A 349 22.18 9.98 13.83
CA LEU A 349 21.24 9.98 14.95
C LEU A 349 21.81 9.22 16.16
N ASP A 350 21.62 9.79 17.33
CA ASP A 350 21.90 9.10 18.60
C ASP A 350 20.75 8.10 18.89
N LEU A 351 20.89 6.87 18.39
CA LEU A 351 19.92 5.80 18.52
C LEU A 351 20.46 4.66 19.38
N PRO A 352 19.58 3.96 20.15
CA PRO A 352 19.95 2.66 20.70
C PRO A 352 20.46 1.73 19.60
N GLY A 353 21.58 1.04 19.84
CA GLY A 353 22.25 0.22 18.80
C GLY A 353 21.36 -0.85 18.20
N THR A 354 20.37 -1.39 18.95
CA THR A 354 19.35 -2.32 18.44
C THR A 354 18.41 -1.64 17.45
N ALA A 355 17.99 -0.40 17.72
CA ALA A 355 17.12 0.37 16.83
C ALA A 355 17.86 0.75 15.53
N HIS A 356 19.12 1.18 15.64
CA HIS A 356 19.96 1.49 14.49
C HIS A 356 20.09 0.28 13.56
N ARG A 357 20.50 -0.89 14.08
CA ARG A 357 20.64 -2.12 13.27
C ARG A 357 19.31 -2.53 12.60
N ALA A 358 18.21 -2.46 13.33
CA ALA A 358 16.90 -2.85 12.80
C ALA A 358 16.40 -1.90 11.70
N LEU A 359 16.58 -0.60 11.86
CA LEU A 359 16.22 0.39 10.85
C LEU A 359 17.10 0.26 9.61
N THR A 360 18.39 -0.06 9.76
CA THR A 360 19.29 -0.36 8.63
C THR A 360 18.85 -1.62 7.87
N ASP A 361 18.50 -2.70 8.58
CA ASP A 361 17.96 -3.92 7.94
C ASP A 361 16.63 -3.65 7.22
N LEU A 362 15.74 -2.88 7.84
CA LEU A 362 14.48 -2.48 7.23
C LEU A 362 14.69 -1.63 5.97
N ALA A 363 15.70 -0.75 5.94
CA ALA A 363 16.04 0.04 4.75
C ALA A 363 16.43 -0.88 3.59
N HIS A 364 17.31 -1.83 3.84
CA HIS A 364 17.72 -2.80 2.81
C HIS A 364 16.54 -3.67 2.36
N ARG A 365 15.73 -4.19 3.26
CA ARG A 365 14.56 -5.02 2.93
C ARG A 365 13.47 -4.27 2.18
N ALA A 366 13.32 -2.97 2.41
CA ALA A 366 12.34 -2.15 1.73
C ALA A 366 12.75 -1.83 0.29
N ALA A 367 14.03 -1.54 0.05
CA ALA A 367 14.53 -1.04 -1.23
C ALA A 367 15.24 -2.10 -2.08
N VAL A 368 15.92 -3.11 -1.46
CA VAL A 368 16.62 -4.19 -2.17
C VAL A 368 15.69 -5.39 -2.29
N ARG A 369 14.63 -5.24 -3.07
CA ARG A 369 13.78 -6.35 -3.48
C ARG A 369 14.28 -6.86 -4.82
N HIS A 370 14.91 -8.02 -4.82
CA HIS A 370 15.21 -8.74 -6.06
C HIS A 370 14.04 -9.63 -6.49
N HIS A 371 12.96 -9.60 -5.70
CA HIS A 371 11.83 -10.53 -5.89
C HIS A 371 10.53 -9.93 -5.36
#